data_2de2e4d8f05d5e1cf717e1d6071cb824
#
_entry.id   2de2e4d8f05d5e1cf717e1d6071cb824
#
_cell.length_a   1.000
_cell.length_b   1.000
_cell.length_c   1.000
_cell.angle_alpha   90.00
_cell.angle_beta   90.00
_cell.angle_gamma   90.00
#
_symmetry.space_group_name_H-M   'P 1'
#
loop_
_entity.id
_entity.type
_entity.pdbx_description
1 polymer ?
#
loop_
_entity_poly.entity_id
_entity_poly.type
_entity_poly.pdbx_seq_one_letter_code
_entity_poly.pdbx_strand_id
1 'polypeptide(L)'
;MCIRDSILAEAGFRPIVIERGGRVEKRTCDVQKFWESGILNPKSNVQFGEGGAGTFSDGKLNTSVKDPSGRNRLVLETFVRFGADPSILYDNKPHIGTDVLSEVIVNMREFLVDRGATFVFDTCVNNLDIVSQKLLSVYTDSDSNSNSEIKTDVCVLALGHSARDTFDMLYNKGFDMECKSFAVGFRVEHPQRMIDESQYGIQKKIILPPSPYKVTSNFPNGRGVYSFCMCPGGYVVNSSSTKNHTVVNGMSYHDRNSKNANSAIIVSVSPKDFGADDALAGVRFQEKLETENYKRGNGLIPQQLFGDFCDDRLTTAYGDFGSCTKGNTVFAKLNGLMNADMEQSFKLGMEHFGHLIHGFDRKDAILSGMETRTSSPLRIKRDESFESNISGVYPCGEGAGYAGGITSAAIDGIKVAEAIIKKYRPDFK
;
A
#
# COMPACT_ATOMS: atom_id res chain seq x y z
N MET A 1 9.83 -5.33 -1.38
CA MET A 1 10.28 -6.73 -1.20
C MET A 1 11.47 -7.00 -2.10
N CYS A 2 12.43 -7.77 -1.61
CA CYS A 2 13.76 -7.91 -2.20
C CYS A 2 13.86 -8.82 -3.46
N ILE A 3 12.76 -9.03 -4.21
CA ILE A 3 12.79 -9.87 -5.44
C ILE A 3 13.76 -9.30 -6.48
N ARG A 4 13.72 -7.98 -6.72
CA ARG A 4 14.68 -7.29 -7.58
C ARG A 4 16.12 -7.56 -7.11
N ASP A 5 16.36 -7.42 -5.81
CA ASP A 5 17.69 -7.54 -5.22
C ASP A 5 18.20 -8.98 -5.29
N SER A 6 17.31 -9.99 -5.21
CA SER A 6 17.65 -11.40 -5.42
C SER A 6 18.16 -11.65 -6.84
N ILE A 7 17.51 -11.09 -7.86
CA ILE A 7 17.94 -11.22 -9.26
C ILE A 7 19.28 -10.52 -9.47
N LEU A 8 19.48 -9.32 -8.91
CA LEU A 8 20.76 -8.62 -8.98
C LEU A 8 21.88 -9.40 -8.28
N ALA A 9 21.61 -9.97 -7.11
CA ALA A 9 22.58 -10.76 -6.38
C ALA A 9 22.95 -12.06 -7.13
N GLU A 10 22.00 -12.74 -7.73
CA GLU A 10 22.23 -13.92 -8.58
C GLU A 10 23.04 -13.56 -9.83
N ALA A 11 22.88 -12.36 -10.37
CA ALA A 11 23.73 -11.82 -11.44
C ALA A 11 25.11 -11.36 -10.96
N GLY A 12 25.45 -11.54 -9.68
CA GLY A 12 26.76 -11.23 -9.09
C GLY A 12 26.94 -9.78 -8.67
N PHE A 13 25.88 -8.98 -8.60
CA PHE A 13 25.93 -7.66 -7.95
C PHE A 13 25.86 -7.82 -6.42
N ARG A 14 26.30 -6.80 -5.70
CA ARG A 14 26.22 -6.71 -4.24
C ARG A 14 25.38 -5.50 -3.85
N PRO A 15 24.04 -5.60 -3.87
CA PRO A 15 23.18 -4.47 -3.58
C PRO A 15 23.32 -4.00 -2.13
N ILE A 16 23.32 -2.68 -1.93
CA ILE A 16 23.13 -2.03 -0.63
C ILE A 16 21.67 -1.64 -0.54
N VAL A 17 20.93 -2.25 0.38
CA VAL A 17 19.51 -1.99 0.60
C VAL A 17 19.38 -1.06 1.80
N ILE A 18 18.95 0.18 1.54
CA ILE A 18 18.74 1.20 2.57
C ILE A 18 17.25 1.25 2.87
N GLU A 19 16.88 1.03 4.13
CA GLU A 19 15.50 1.07 4.60
C GLU A 19 15.37 2.03 5.78
N ARG A 20 14.40 2.94 5.65
CA ARG A 20 14.09 3.97 6.66
C ARG A 20 13.69 3.36 8.00
N GLY A 21 12.91 2.30 7.98
CA GLY A 21 12.43 1.62 9.18
C GLY A 21 13.29 0.43 9.60
N GLY A 22 12.82 -0.24 10.64
CA GLY A 22 13.52 -1.40 11.20
C GLY A 22 13.34 -2.69 10.38
N ARG A 23 14.09 -3.71 10.79
CA ARG A 23 13.86 -5.09 10.36
C ARG A 23 12.43 -5.51 10.69
N VAL A 24 11.89 -6.48 9.94
CA VAL A 24 10.49 -6.89 10.07
C VAL A 24 10.13 -7.32 11.49
N GLU A 25 11.05 -7.93 12.23
CA GLU A 25 10.85 -8.34 13.63
C GLU A 25 10.64 -7.13 14.56
N LYS A 26 11.53 -6.13 14.48
CA LYS A 26 11.41 -4.86 15.23
C LYS A 26 10.18 -4.07 14.78
N ARG A 27 9.98 -3.99 13.46
CA ARG A 27 8.86 -3.28 12.85
C ARG A 27 7.51 -3.83 13.33
N THR A 28 7.38 -5.15 13.45
CA THR A 28 6.17 -5.79 13.98
C THR A 28 5.87 -5.32 15.40
N CYS A 29 6.89 -5.21 16.26
CA CYS A 29 6.74 -4.64 17.60
C CYS A 29 6.35 -3.16 17.57
N ASP A 30 6.96 -2.34 16.70
CA ASP A 30 6.63 -0.93 16.54
C ASP A 30 5.17 -0.72 16.11
N VAL A 31 4.70 -1.54 15.16
CA VAL A 31 3.33 -1.50 14.66
C VAL A 31 2.33 -1.95 15.73
N GLN A 32 2.62 -3.04 16.44
CA GLN A 32 1.78 -3.52 17.55
C GLN A 32 1.65 -2.45 18.64
N LYS A 33 2.77 -1.87 19.06
CA LYS A 33 2.79 -0.78 20.04
C LYS A 33 1.97 0.43 19.58
N PHE A 34 2.07 0.80 18.30
CA PHE A 34 1.27 1.88 17.74
C PHE A 34 -0.23 1.59 17.79
N TRP A 35 -0.66 0.39 17.43
CA TRP A 35 -2.08 0.02 17.48
C TRP A 35 -2.63 -0.03 18.91
N GLU A 36 -1.82 -0.40 19.90
CA GLU A 36 -2.23 -0.49 21.31
C GLU A 36 -2.19 0.87 22.02
N SER A 37 -1.13 1.66 21.80
CA SER A 37 -0.89 2.89 22.56
C SER A 37 -1.21 4.18 21.81
N GLY A 38 -1.39 4.13 20.47
CA GLY A 38 -1.53 5.30 19.62
C GLY A 38 -0.21 6.07 19.37
N ILE A 39 0.93 5.58 19.89
CA ILE A 39 2.23 6.25 19.75
C ILE A 39 2.89 5.81 18.43
N LEU A 40 2.84 6.71 17.43
CA LEU A 40 3.42 6.48 16.12
C LEU A 40 4.94 6.65 16.13
N ASN A 41 5.65 5.64 15.58
CA ASN A 41 7.03 5.80 15.12
C ASN A 41 7.02 6.22 13.63
N PRO A 42 7.39 7.48 13.27
CA PRO A 42 7.33 7.93 11.88
C PRO A 42 8.31 7.23 10.95
N LYS A 43 9.37 6.63 11.48
CA LYS A 43 10.40 5.92 10.70
C LYS A 43 10.07 4.44 10.52
N SER A 44 9.37 3.78 11.49
CA SER A 44 9.06 2.35 11.46
C SER A 44 7.59 2.13 11.81
N ASN A 45 6.77 1.74 10.83
CA ASN A 45 5.31 1.66 10.96
C ASN A 45 4.70 0.77 9.84
N VAL A 46 3.39 0.83 9.63
CA VAL A 46 2.69 0.05 8.59
C VAL A 46 3.17 0.38 7.16
N GLN A 47 3.72 1.58 6.93
CA GLN A 47 4.19 2.01 5.61
C GLN A 47 5.69 1.80 5.42
N PHE A 48 6.47 2.06 6.45
CA PHE A 48 7.94 2.04 6.42
C PHE A 48 8.50 0.89 7.25
N GLY A 49 9.60 0.33 6.77
CA GLY A 49 10.30 -0.79 7.34
C GLY A 49 10.42 -1.97 6.35
N GLU A 50 11.21 -2.95 6.70
CA GLU A 50 11.50 -4.11 5.87
C GLU A 50 10.21 -4.77 5.36
N GLY A 51 10.18 -5.09 4.07
CA GLY A 51 9.03 -5.65 3.37
C GLY A 51 8.03 -4.61 2.83
N GLY A 52 8.10 -3.33 3.27
CA GLY A 52 7.21 -2.25 2.82
C GLY A 52 5.76 -2.42 3.30
N ALA A 53 4.84 -1.61 2.78
CA ALA A 53 3.43 -1.61 3.19
C ALA A 53 2.72 -2.96 2.94
N GLY A 54 3.19 -3.75 1.99
CA GLY A 54 2.64 -5.07 1.69
C GLY A 54 2.70 -6.07 2.84
N THR A 55 3.66 -5.92 3.77
CA THR A 55 3.82 -6.81 4.94
C THR A 55 2.59 -6.79 5.85
N PHE A 56 1.95 -5.63 6.03
CA PHE A 56 0.75 -5.48 6.87
C PHE A 56 -0.50 -5.30 6.01
N SER A 57 -0.74 -6.25 5.09
CA SER A 57 -1.88 -6.29 4.18
C SER A 57 -2.50 -7.69 4.15
N ASP A 58 -3.50 -7.94 3.32
CA ASP A 58 -4.00 -9.31 3.07
C ASP A 58 -2.98 -10.19 2.32
N GLY A 59 -1.92 -9.60 1.78
CA GLY A 59 -0.92 -10.37 1.04
C GLY A 59 -1.43 -10.94 -0.29
N LYS A 60 -2.39 -10.28 -0.94
CA LYS A 60 -2.91 -10.70 -2.24
C LYS A 60 -1.84 -10.65 -3.31
N LEU A 61 -1.76 -11.71 -4.09
CA LEU A 61 -0.81 -11.87 -5.19
C LEU A 61 -1.44 -11.73 -6.58
N ASN A 62 -2.74 -11.48 -6.65
CA ASN A 62 -3.42 -11.24 -7.91
C ASN A 62 -2.94 -9.93 -8.55
N THR A 63 -2.74 -9.98 -9.87
CA THR A 63 -2.40 -8.80 -10.66
C THR A 63 -3.18 -8.80 -11.97
N SER A 64 -3.56 -7.63 -12.45
CA SER A 64 -4.11 -7.44 -13.80
C SER A 64 -3.02 -7.15 -14.85
N VAL A 65 -1.77 -7.10 -14.45
CA VAL A 65 -0.64 -6.88 -15.36
C VAL A 65 -0.51 -8.08 -16.29
N LYS A 66 -0.65 -7.83 -17.60
CA LYS A 66 -0.34 -8.83 -18.62
C LYS A 66 1.18 -8.94 -18.76
N ASP A 67 1.70 -10.11 -18.51
CA ASP A 67 3.15 -10.38 -18.57
C ASP A 67 3.44 -11.66 -19.36
N PRO A 68 3.62 -11.52 -20.68
CA PRO A 68 3.90 -12.67 -21.55
C PRO A 68 5.30 -13.28 -21.29
N SER A 69 6.16 -12.58 -20.57
CA SER A 69 7.53 -13.03 -20.27
C SER A 69 7.65 -13.93 -19.03
N GLY A 70 6.53 -14.26 -18.38
CA GLY A 70 6.50 -15.19 -17.25
C GLY A 70 6.99 -14.65 -15.91
N ARG A 71 7.25 -13.34 -15.77
CA ARG A 71 7.72 -12.74 -14.51
C ARG A 71 6.72 -12.88 -13.37
N ASN A 72 5.41 -12.90 -13.70
CA ASN A 72 4.39 -13.19 -12.69
C ASN A 72 4.61 -14.56 -12.04
N ARG A 73 4.87 -15.58 -12.86
CA ARG A 73 5.18 -16.94 -12.39
C ARG A 73 6.46 -16.96 -11.55
N LEU A 74 7.51 -16.26 -12.00
CA LEU A 74 8.77 -16.13 -11.27
C LEU A 74 8.58 -15.49 -9.89
N VAL A 75 7.69 -14.48 -9.77
CA VAL A 75 7.36 -13.87 -8.47
C VAL A 75 6.76 -14.89 -7.51
N LEU A 76 5.77 -15.68 -7.96
CA LEU A 76 5.13 -16.69 -7.13
C LEU A 76 6.11 -17.81 -6.73
N GLU A 77 6.92 -18.31 -7.67
CA GLU A 77 7.97 -19.29 -7.41
C GLU A 77 9.03 -18.79 -6.43
N THR A 78 9.37 -17.49 -6.51
CA THR A 78 10.27 -16.87 -5.56
C THR A 78 9.66 -16.87 -4.16
N PHE A 79 8.39 -16.53 -3.98
CA PHE A 79 7.73 -16.61 -2.68
C PHE A 79 7.71 -18.02 -2.12
N VAL A 80 7.39 -19.02 -2.94
CA VAL A 80 7.43 -20.44 -2.54
C VAL A 80 8.83 -20.87 -2.12
N ARG A 81 9.85 -20.49 -2.90
CA ARG A 81 11.27 -20.75 -2.56
C ARG A 81 11.65 -20.23 -1.18
N PHE A 82 11.06 -19.12 -0.75
CA PHE A 82 11.33 -18.49 0.53
C PHE A 82 10.31 -18.81 1.63
N GLY A 83 9.44 -19.81 1.42
CA GLY A 83 8.60 -20.39 2.47
C GLY A 83 7.10 -20.11 2.38
N ALA A 84 6.62 -19.48 1.29
CA ALA A 84 5.19 -19.42 1.04
C ALA A 84 4.64 -20.80 0.64
N ASP A 85 3.36 -21.04 0.94
CA ASP A 85 2.69 -22.30 0.57
C ASP A 85 2.68 -22.46 -0.96
N PRO A 86 3.02 -23.66 -1.49
CA PRO A 86 2.99 -23.94 -2.91
C PRO A 86 1.63 -23.79 -3.59
N SER A 87 0.52 -23.76 -2.84
CA SER A 87 -0.82 -23.53 -3.37
C SER A 87 -0.95 -22.21 -4.12
N ILE A 88 -0.17 -21.19 -3.76
CA ILE A 88 -0.16 -19.89 -4.46
C ILE A 88 0.20 -20.00 -5.94
N LEU A 89 0.82 -21.12 -6.38
CA LEU A 89 1.19 -21.37 -7.77
C LEU A 89 0.01 -21.77 -8.66
N TYR A 90 -1.07 -22.29 -8.07
CA TYR A 90 -2.24 -22.80 -8.80
C TYR A 90 -3.58 -22.24 -8.29
N ASP A 91 -3.60 -21.57 -7.16
CA ASP A 91 -4.79 -20.90 -6.67
C ASP A 91 -5.23 -19.76 -7.60
N ASN A 92 -6.53 -19.66 -7.86
CA ASN A 92 -7.07 -18.59 -8.69
C ASN A 92 -6.95 -17.19 -8.04
N LYS A 93 -6.97 -17.15 -6.71
CA LYS A 93 -6.83 -15.89 -5.92
C LYS A 93 -5.79 -16.08 -4.83
N PRO A 94 -4.50 -16.25 -5.19
CA PRO A 94 -3.46 -16.53 -4.22
C PRO A 94 -3.24 -15.38 -3.25
N HIS A 95 -3.02 -15.72 -1.99
CA HIS A 95 -2.66 -14.78 -0.93
C HIS A 95 -1.69 -15.44 0.05
N ILE A 96 -0.94 -14.65 0.78
CA ILE A 96 0.04 -15.15 1.76
C ILE A 96 -0.42 -14.87 3.20
N GLY A 97 -0.96 -13.68 3.46
CA GLY A 97 -1.23 -13.18 4.82
C GLY A 97 -0.02 -12.49 5.45
N THR A 98 -0.29 -11.62 6.40
CA THR A 98 0.75 -10.79 7.07
C THR A 98 1.78 -11.65 7.82
N ASP A 99 1.35 -12.67 8.52
CA ASP A 99 2.14 -13.58 9.33
C ASP A 99 3.17 -14.34 8.48
N VAL A 100 2.72 -15.11 7.51
CA VAL A 100 3.59 -15.90 6.63
C VAL A 100 4.50 -15.00 5.79
N LEU A 101 4.00 -13.85 5.31
CA LEU A 101 4.80 -12.92 4.53
C LEU A 101 6.00 -12.37 5.32
N SER A 102 5.86 -12.18 6.62
CA SER A 102 6.96 -11.74 7.48
C SER A 102 8.11 -12.76 7.50
N GLU A 103 7.81 -14.05 7.57
CA GLU A 103 8.81 -15.13 7.52
C GLU A 103 9.51 -15.20 6.15
N VAL A 104 8.73 -15.10 5.07
CA VAL A 104 9.27 -15.04 3.70
C VAL A 104 10.27 -13.90 3.55
N ILE A 105 9.98 -12.73 4.12
CA ILE A 105 10.87 -11.56 4.05
C ILE A 105 12.18 -11.82 4.80
N VAL A 106 12.15 -12.45 5.97
CA VAL A 106 13.35 -12.84 6.72
C VAL A 106 14.23 -13.78 5.88
N ASN A 107 13.64 -14.85 5.33
CA ASN A 107 14.36 -15.82 4.50
C ASN A 107 14.98 -15.17 3.25
N MET A 108 14.28 -14.22 2.62
CA MET A 108 14.83 -13.47 1.50
C MET A 108 16.01 -12.58 1.91
N ARG A 109 15.96 -11.94 3.05
CA ARG A 109 17.06 -11.14 3.59
C ARG A 109 18.29 -11.99 3.84
N GLU A 110 18.13 -13.13 4.53
CA GLU A 110 19.24 -14.05 4.82
C GLU A 110 19.91 -14.54 3.54
N PHE A 111 19.13 -14.97 2.57
CA PHE A 111 19.63 -15.35 1.24
C PHE A 111 20.44 -14.24 0.57
N LEU A 112 20.01 -12.98 0.68
CA LEU A 112 20.72 -11.85 0.09
C LEU A 112 22.02 -11.53 0.82
N VAL A 113 22.03 -11.59 2.14
CA VAL A 113 23.21 -11.38 2.98
C VAL A 113 24.29 -12.43 2.66
N ASP A 114 23.89 -13.70 2.53
CA ASP A 114 24.79 -14.80 2.14
C ASP A 114 25.44 -14.58 0.76
N ARG A 115 24.81 -13.77 -0.12
CA ARG A 115 25.33 -13.38 -1.43
C ARG A 115 26.04 -12.04 -1.44
N GLY A 116 26.32 -11.49 -0.27
CA GLY A 116 27.10 -10.27 -0.11
C GLY A 116 26.31 -8.98 -0.24
N ALA A 117 24.97 -9.03 -0.20
CA ALA A 117 24.15 -7.82 -0.06
C ALA A 117 24.30 -7.23 1.34
N THR A 118 24.20 -5.91 1.43
CA THR A 118 24.22 -5.18 2.70
C THR A 118 22.87 -4.54 2.97
N PHE A 119 22.31 -4.77 4.16
CA PHE A 119 21.09 -4.10 4.60
C PHE A 119 21.42 -3.02 5.63
N VAL A 120 20.94 -1.81 5.40
CA VAL A 120 21.11 -0.66 6.29
C VAL A 120 19.74 -0.21 6.73
N PHE A 121 19.33 -0.62 7.93
CA PHE A 121 18.06 -0.30 8.53
C PHE A 121 18.10 0.98 9.37
N ASP A 122 16.91 1.48 9.76
CA ASP A 122 16.74 2.70 10.55
C ASP A 122 17.47 3.92 9.93
N THR A 123 17.59 3.91 8.59
CA THR A 123 18.41 4.86 7.80
C THR A 123 17.62 5.39 6.62
N CYS A 124 17.51 6.71 6.53
CA CYS A 124 16.76 7.38 5.47
C CYS A 124 17.71 8.01 4.44
N VAL A 125 17.40 7.83 3.15
CA VAL A 125 18.04 8.63 2.08
C VAL A 125 17.44 10.02 2.12
N ASN A 126 18.28 11.03 2.35
CA ASN A 126 17.86 12.42 2.49
C ASN A 126 18.36 13.33 1.37
N ASN A 127 19.34 12.89 0.57
CA ASN A 127 19.86 13.67 -0.55
C ASN A 127 20.53 12.78 -1.60
N LEU A 128 20.62 13.31 -2.83
CA LEU A 128 21.36 12.74 -3.95
C LEU A 128 22.35 13.78 -4.47
N ASP A 129 23.60 13.41 -4.68
CA ASP A 129 24.55 14.23 -5.39
C ASP A 129 24.46 13.97 -6.89
N ILE A 130 24.13 15.00 -7.63
CA ILE A 130 23.86 14.93 -9.06
C ILE A 130 24.66 16.03 -9.76
N VAL A 131 25.54 15.63 -10.65
CA VAL A 131 26.34 16.55 -11.49
C VAL A 131 26.09 16.25 -12.95
N SER A 132 25.75 17.28 -13.73
CA SER A 132 25.45 17.14 -15.16
C SER A 132 24.44 16.03 -15.48
N GLN A 133 23.34 15.96 -14.68
CA GLN A 133 22.29 14.95 -14.78
C GLN A 133 22.78 13.50 -14.59
N LYS A 134 23.86 13.28 -13.87
CA LYS A 134 24.38 11.97 -13.52
C LYS A 134 24.51 11.84 -12.00
N LEU A 135 24.07 10.72 -11.46
CA LEU A 135 24.24 10.36 -10.05
C LEU A 135 25.72 10.13 -9.73
N LEU A 136 26.19 10.70 -8.61
CA LEU A 136 27.54 10.49 -8.08
C LEU A 136 27.51 9.81 -6.71
N SER A 137 26.56 10.18 -5.86
CA SER A 137 26.44 9.61 -4.52
C SER A 137 25.02 9.77 -3.94
N VAL A 138 24.75 8.96 -2.92
CA VAL A 138 23.52 8.99 -2.12
C VAL A 138 23.90 9.37 -0.68
N TYR A 139 23.21 10.34 -0.11
CA TYR A 139 23.37 10.75 1.29
C TYR A 139 22.28 10.16 2.15
N THR A 140 22.66 9.72 3.34
CA THR A 140 21.76 9.11 4.31
C THR A 140 21.88 9.77 5.67
N ASP A 141 20.78 9.82 6.42
CA ASP A 141 20.78 10.08 7.84
C ASP A 141 20.38 8.83 8.62
N SER A 142 21.03 8.57 9.74
CA SER A 142 20.65 7.54 10.71
C SER A 142 20.45 8.18 12.09
N ASP A 143 19.76 7.48 12.98
CA ASP A 143 19.56 7.94 14.37
C ASP A 143 20.88 8.09 15.15
N SER A 144 21.98 7.53 14.64
CA SER A 144 23.34 7.60 15.21
C SER A 144 24.15 8.82 14.76
N ASN A 145 23.55 9.81 14.10
CA ASN A 145 24.14 11.15 13.85
C ASN A 145 25.26 11.30 12.83
N SER A 146 25.33 10.57 11.76
CA SER A 146 26.23 10.95 10.67
C SER A 146 25.53 10.90 9.33
N ASN A 147 25.47 12.05 8.65
CA ASN A 147 25.24 12.07 7.21
C ASN A 147 26.36 11.22 6.57
N SER A 148 25.99 10.03 6.10
CA SER A 148 26.93 9.14 5.41
C SER A 148 26.76 9.28 3.91
N GLU A 149 27.85 9.43 3.20
CA GLU A 149 27.90 9.45 1.74
C GLU A 149 28.18 8.01 1.24
N ILE A 150 27.36 7.55 0.31
CA ILE A 150 27.56 6.29 -0.42
C ILE A 150 27.80 6.66 -1.89
N LYS A 151 29.06 6.55 -2.34
CA LYS A 151 29.40 6.77 -3.75
C LYS A 151 28.88 5.60 -4.59
N THR A 152 28.09 5.92 -5.60
CA THR A 152 27.50 4.93 -6.48
C THR A 152 27.04 5.56 -7.80
N ASP A 153 27.17 4.81 -8.88
CA ASP A 153 26.65 5.18 -10.20
C ASP A 153 25.23 4.67 -10.46
N VAL A 154 24.67 3.86 -9.54
CA VAL A 154 23.36 3.24 -9.70
C VAL A 154 22.55 3.33 -8.41
N CYS A 155 21.36 3.88 -8.51
CA CYS A 155 20.38 3.95 -7.43
C CYS A 155 18.98 3.53 -7.94
N VAL A 156 18.34 2.58 -7.25
CA VAL A 156 16.96 2.21 -7.53
C VAL A 156 16.04 2.83 -6.49
N LEU A 157 15.11 3.67 -6.94
CA LEU A 157 14.14 4.34 -6.08
C LEU A 157 12.90 3.45 -5.90
N ALA A 158 12.89 2.61 -4.88
CA ALA A 158 11.78 1.71 -4.52
C ALA A 158 11.04 2.20 -3.27
N LEU A 159 10.64 3.46 -3.26
CA LEU A 159 10.26 4.26 -2.09
C LEU A 159 8.91 3.88 -1.45
N GLY A 160 8.00 3.20 -2.20
CA GLY A 160 6.59 3.15 -1.82
C GLY A 160 5.90 4.53 -1.96
N HIS A 161 4.57 4.57 -1.85
CA HIS A 161 3.83 5.82 -2.10
C HIS A 161 3.76 6.78 -0.90
N SER A 162 4.31 6.38 0.25
CA SER A 162 4.23 7.18 1.50
C SER A 162 5.47 8.02 1.79
N ALA A 163 6.54 7.91 1.00
CA ALA A 163 7.82 8.62 1.18
C ALA A 163 7.75 10.06 0.65
N ARG A 164 6.88 10.89 1.25
CA ARG A 164 6.56 12.24 0.79
C ARG A 164 7.74 13.19 0.84
N ASP A 165 8.50 13.15 1.92
CA ASP A 165 9.77 13.89 2.07
C ASP A 165 10.78 13.55 0.96
N THR A 166 10.85 12.30 0.55
CA THR A 166 11.70 11.89 -0.58
C THR A 166 11.13 12.38 -1.91
N PHE A 167 9.79 12.41 -2.08
CA PHE A 167 9.19 13.02 -3.27
C PHE A 167 9.49 14.51 -3.37
N ASP A 168 9.41 15.25 -2.26
CA ASP A 168 9.79 16.66 -2.21
C ASP A 168 11.27 16.86 -2.57
N MET A 169 12.16 16.03 -2.03
CA MET A 169 13.58 16.06 -2.34
C MET A 169 13.83 15.81 -3.84
N LEU A 170 13.21 14.79 -4.44
CA LEU A 170 13.36 14.46 -5.86
C LEU A 170 12.83 15.60 -6.75
N TYR A 171 11.65 16.14 -6.41
CA TYR A 171 11.08 17.27 -7.14
C TYR A 171 12.01 18.48 -7.14
N ASN A 172 12.57 18.85 -5.98
CA ASN A 172 13.51 19.95 -5.84
C ASN A 172 14.86 19.68 -6.52
N LYS A 173 15.22 18.42 -6.77
CA LYS A 173 16.40 18.01 -7.55
C LYS A 173 16.17 17.99 -9.06
N GLY A 174 14.97 18.35 -9.53
CA GLY A 174 14.66 18.42 -10.94
C GLY A 174 14.38 17.08 -11.62
N PHE A 175 13.89 16.08 -10.86
CA PHE A 175 13.36 14.86 -11.46
C PHE A 175 12.10 15.17 -12.27
N ASP A 176 11.99 14.57 -13.45
CA ASP A 176 10.77 14.63 -14.25
C ASP A 176 9.66 13.84 -13.56
N MET A 177 8.68 14.55 -13.04
CA MET A 177 7.56 13.98 -12.31
C MET A 177 6.25 14.53 -12.85
N GLU A 178 5.19 13.74 -12.74
CA GLU A 178 3.83 14.16 -13.11
C GLU A 178 2.81 13.70 -12.08
N CYS A 179 1.75 14.47 -11.86
CA CYS A 179 0.64 14.04 -11.03
C CYS A 179 -0.20 12.95 -11.72
N LYS A 180 -0.79 12.07 -10.93
CA LYS A 180 -1.65 10.97 -11.38
C LYS A 180 -3.02 11.04 -10.74
N SER A 181 -4.03 10.53 -11.46
CA SER A 181 -5.31 10.17 -10.87
C SER A 181 -5.14 9.00 -9.90
N PHE A 182 -5.91 9.01 -8.81
CA PHE A 182 -5.98 7.97 -7.80
C PHE A 182 -7.43 7.87 -7.27
N ALA A 183 -7.65 7.31 -6.09
CA ALA A 183 -8.97 7.29 -5.49
C ALA A 183 -8.86 7.40 -3.97
N VAL A 184 -9.89 7.95 -3.33
CA VAL A 184 -9.97 8.10 -1.87
C VAL A 184 -11.36 7.71 -1.39
N GLY A 185 -11.48 7.32 -0.13
CA GLY A 185 -12.78 6.99 0.43
C GLY A 185 -12.67 6.47 1.85
N PHE A 186 -13.61 5.61 2.23
CA PHE A 186 -13.67 5.05 3.57
C PHE A 186 -13.44 3.55 3.54
N ARG A 187 -12.85 3.02 4.60
CA ARG A 187 -12.81 1.60 4.86
C ARG A 187 -14.14 1.16 5.42
N VAL A 188 -14.77 0.17 4.79
CA VAL A 188 -16.12 -0.30 5.15
C VAL A 188 -16.03 -1.71 5.69
N GLU A 189 -16.60 -1.94 6.87
CA GLU A 189 -16.71 -3.27 7.48
C GLU A 189 -18.13 -3.81 7.38
N HIS A 190 -18.20 -5.12 7.12
CA HIS A 190 -19.42 -5.92 7.15
C HIS A 190 -19.15 -7.24 7.89
N PRO A 191 -20.16 -7.88 8.51
CA PRO A 191 -19.98 -9.25 8.98
C PRO A 191 -19.54 -10.18 7.85
N GLN A 192 -18.42 -10.92 8.03
CA GLN A 192 -17.94 -11.86 7.00
C GLN A 192 -19.02 -12.87 6.61
N ARG A 193 -19.78 -13.35 7.60
CA ARG A 193 -20.88 -14.28 7.35
C ARG A 193 -21.93 -13.74 6.38
N MET A 194 -22.28 -12.45 6.46
CA MET A 194 -23.23 -11.82 5.52
C MET A 194 -22.68 -11.87 4.09
N ILE A 195 -21.38 -11.61 3.92
CA ILE A 195 -20.74 -11.70 2.61
C ILE A 195 -20.73 -13.14 2.11
N ASP A 196 -20.39 -14.12 2.96
CA ASP A 196 -20.38 -15.54 2.61
C ASP A 196 -21.77 -16.03 2.19
N GLU A 197 -22.79 -15.67 2.94
CA GLU A 197 -24.20 -16.03 2.62
C GLU A 197 -24.67 -15.41 1.30
N SER A 198 -24.27 -14.17 1.02
CA SER A 198 -24.60 -13.49 -0.24
C SER A 198 -23.88 -14.11 -1.44
N GLN A 199 -22.61 -14.54 -1.30
CA GLN A 199 -21.80 -15.03 -2.39
C GLN A 199 -21.95 -16.56 -2.64
N TYR A 200 -22.11 -17.34 -1.57
CA TYR A 200 -22.17 -18.80 -1.63
C TYR A 200 -23.59 -19.36 -1.43
N GLY A 201 -24.54 -18.55 -1.03
CA GLY A 201 -25.82 -18.99 -0.51
C GLY A 201 -25.68 -19.59 0.90
N ILE A 202 -26.80 -19.92 1.52
CA ILE A 202 -26.82 -20.53 2.85
C ILE A 202 -26.40 -22.01 2.74
N GLN A 203 -25.12 -22.28 2.94
CA GLN A 203 -24.54 -23.62 2.91
C GLN A 203 -24.52 -24.22 4.30
N LYS A 204 -25.21 -25.34 4.52
CA LYS A 204 -25.22 -26.05 5.81
C LYS A 204 -24.18 -27.18 5.91
N LYS A 205 -23.57 -27.61 4.83
CA LYS A 205 -22.76 -28.85 4.76
C LYS A 205 -21.34 -28.70 4.25
N ILE A 206 -20.96 -27.57 3.67
CA ILE A 206 -19.64 -27.35 3.06
C ILE A 206 -18.99 -26.17 3.76
N ILE A 207 -17.79 -26.37 4.29
CA ILE A 207 -16.96 -25.29 4.82
C ILE A 207 -16.20 -24.69 3.61
N LEU A 208 -16.58 -23.49 3.23
CA LEU A 208 -15.90 -22.72 2.20
C LEU A 208 -15.01 -21.65 2.86
N PRO A 209 -13.92 -21.24 2.20
CA PRO A 209 -13.09 -20.15 2.73
C PRO A 209 -13.88 -18.84 2.76
N PRO A 210 -13.49 -17.86 3.63
CA PRO A 210 -14.12 -16.56 3.68
C PRO A 210 -14.19 -15.91 2.29
N SER A 211 -15.40 -15.55 1.85
CA SER A 211 -15.65 -15.07 0.49
C SER A 211 -15.06 -13.68 0.26
N PRO A 212 -14.26 -13.49 -0.79
CA PRO A 212 -13.89 -12.17 -1.27
C PRO A 212 -14.97 -11.60 -2.20
N TYR A 213 -15.00 -10.29 -2.33
CA TYR A 213 -15.79 -9.60 -3.35
C TYR A 213 -14.99 -8.52 -4.08
N LYS A 214 -15.49 -8.15 -5.25
CA LYS A 214 -15.04 -7.00 -6.01
C LYS A 214 -16.26 -6.34 -6.65
N VAL A 215 -16.52 -5.09 -6.29
CA VAL A 215 -17.65 -4.30 -6.81
C VAL A 215 -17.14 -2.99 -7.42
N THR A 216 -17.81 -2.53 -8.47
CA THR A 216 -17.50 -1.30 -9.17
C THR A 216 -18.75 -0.69 -9.78
N SER A 217 -18.82 0.63 -9.80
CA SER A 217 -19.85 1.40 -10.46
C SER A 217 -19.28 2.66 -11.07
N ASN A 218 -19.88 3.12 -12.17
CA ASN A 218 -19.54 4.39 -12.80
C ASN A 218 -20.79 5.27 -12.85
N PHE A 219 -20.63 6.55 -12.56
CA PHE A 219 -21.74 7.50 -12.47
C PHE A 219 -21.67 8.55 -13.59
N PRO A 220 -22.82 9.18 -13.95
CA PRO A 220 -22.88 10.17 -15.04
C PRO A 220 -21.98 11.40 -14.83
N ASN A 221 -21.62 11.73 -13.57
CA ASN A 221 -20.65 12.79 -13.24
C ASN A 221 -19.19 12.44 -13.58
N GLY A 222 -18.95 11.25 -14.18
CA GLY A 222 -17.62 10.76 -14.57
C GLY A 222 -16.85 10.10 -13.44
N ARG A 223 -17.43 9.93 -12.24
CA ARG A 223 -16.76 9.26 -11.11
C ARG A 223 -16.98 7.76 -11.14
N GLY A 224 -15.88 7.03 -10.95
CA GLY A 224 -15.92 5.61 -10.60
C GLY A 224 -15.93 5.44 -9.09
N VAL A 225 -16.76 4.51 -8.60
CA VAL A 225 -16.76 4.04 -7.21
C VAL A 225 -16.51 2.55 -7.21
N TYR A 226 -15.57 2.08 -6.39
CA TYR A 226 -15.19 0.67 -6.42
C TYR A 226 -14.60 0.19 -5.10
N SER A 227 -14.69 -1.13 -4.88
CA SER A 227 -13.99 -1.76 -3.76
C SER A 227 -12.51 -1.90 -4.08
N PHE A 228 -11.66 -1.59 -3.10
CA PHE A 228 -10.21 -1.73 -3.22
C PHE A 228 -9.66 -2.48 -2.01
N CYS A 229 -8.64 -3.31 -2.23
CA CYS A 229 -7.96 -4.08 -1.20
C CYS A 229 -8.91 -4.74 -0.19
N MET A 230 -9.93 -5.48 -0.69
CA MET A 230 -10.89 -6.20 0.14
C MET A 230 -10.16 -7.30 0.93
N CYS A 231 -10.37 -7.37 2.23
CA CYS A 231 -9.76 -8.30 3.18
C CYS A 231 -10.86 -9.20 3.78
N PRO A 232 -11.03 -10.43 3.27
CA PRO A 232 -11.95 -11.39 3.87
C PRO A 232 -11.46 -11.78 5.26
N GLY A 233 -12.37 -11.90 6.24
CA GLY A 233 -12.02 -12.25 7.61
C GLY A 233 -10.83 -11.44 8.14
N GLY A 234 -10.84 -10.13 7.88
CA GLY A 234 -9.71 -9.25 8.13
C GLY A 234 -9.99 -8.14 9.13
N TYR A 235 -9.06 -7.22 9.22
CA TYR A 235 -9.06 -6.09 10.16
C TYR A 235 -8.88 -4.78 9.40
N VAL A 236 -9.55 -3.74 9.84
CA VAL A 236 -9.16 -2.37 9.54
C VAL A 236 -7.95 -2.03 10.39
N VAL A 237 -6.97 -1.33 9.86
CA VAL A 237 -5.75 -0.98 10.60
C VAL A 237 -5.45 0.50 10.50
N ASN A 238 -4.95 1.09 11.61
CA ASN A 238 -4.32 2.40 11.54
C ASN A 238 -2.99 2.27 10.79
N SER A 239 -2.92 2.86 9.61
CA SER A 239 -1.73 2.81 8.73
C SER A 239 -1.03 4.15 8.58
N SER A 240 -1.22 5.03 9.56
CA SER A 240 -0.55 6.33 9.62
C SER A 240 0.97 6.18 9.64
N SER A 241 1.66 7.08 8.98
CA SER A 241 3.14 7.15 8.94
C SER A 241 3.67 8.55 9.20
N THR A 242 2.79 9.53 9.30
CA THR A 242 3.12 10.94 9.49
C THR A 242 2.40 11.44 10.75
N LYS A 243 3.08 12.22 11.59
CA LYS A 243 2.48 12.84 12.79
C LYS A 243 1.30 13.73 12.39
N ASN A 244 0.25 13.73 13.22
CA ASN A 244 -0.97 14.52 13.03
C ASN A 244 -1.74 14.19 11.73
N HIS A 245 -1.56 12.98 11.21
CA HIS A 245 -2.31 12.44 10.08
C HIS A 245 -2.93 11.12 10.49
N THR A 246 -4.18 10.87 10.13
CA THR A 246 -4.83 9.56 10.32
C THR A 246 -5.23 8.99 8.97
N VAL A 247 -4.77 7.78 8.69
CA VAL A 247 -5.11 7.03 7.49
C VAL A 247 -5.32 5.57 7.88
N VAL A 248 -6.28 4.92 7.23
CA VAL A 248 -6.59 3.52 7.46
C VAL A 248 -6.24 2.66 6.24
N ASN A 249 -6.04 1.38 6.49
CA ASN A 249 -5.93 0.35 5.46
C ASN A 249 -6.56 -0.93 6.01
N GLY A 250 -6.48 -2.04 5.26
CA GLY A 250 -6.93 -3.34 5.72
C GLY A 250 -5.83 -4.39 5.65
N MET A 251 -5.91 -5.35 6.55
CA MET A 251 -5.06 -6.53 6.56
C MET A 251 -5.84 -7.78 6.91
N SER A 252 -5.30 -8.95 6.59
CA SER A 252 -5.70 -10.22 7.19
C SER A 252 -4.49 -11.10 7.46
N TYR A 253 -4.66 -12.00 8.42
CA TYR A 253 -3.77 -13.13 8.62
C TYR A 253 -4.04 -14.21 7.55
N HIS A 254 -3.16 -15.17 7.45
CA HIS A 254 -3.32 -16.28 6.51
C HIS A 254 -4.68 -16.98 6.63
N ASP A 255 -5.12 -17.26 7.85
CA ASP A 255 -6.37 -17.99 8.12
C ASP A 255 -7.64 -17.18 7.86
N ARG A 256 -7.56 -15.85 7.71
CA ARG A 256 -8.72 -14.98 7.46
C ARG A 256 -9.90 -15.21 8.41
N ASN A 257 -9.62 -15.35 9.71
CA ASN A 257 -10.57 -15.80 10.72
C ASN A 257 -11.22 -14.68 11.56
N SER A 258 -11.07 -13.41 11.17
CA SER A 258 -11.78 -12.30 11.80
C SER A 258 -13.27 -12.35 11.49
N LYS A 259 -14.08 -11.78 12.39
CA LYS A 259 -15.55 -11.76 12.26
C LYS A 259 -16.05 -10.91 11.10
N ASN A 260 -15.27 -9.91 10.69
CA ASN A 260 -15.64 -8.94 9.66
C ASN A 260 -14.83 -9.15 8.38
N ALA A 261 -15.51 -8.91 7.25
CA ALA A 261 -14.90 -8.54 5.99
C ALA A 261 -14.71 -7.04 5.95
N ASN A 262 -13.67 -6.53 5.30
CA ASN A 262 -13.56 -5.11 5.05
C ASN A 262 -12.96 -4.81 3.67
N SER A 263 -13.31 -3.67 3.10
CA SER A 263 -12.66 -3.12 1.92
C SER A 263 -12.70 -1.59 1.95
N ALA A 264 -11.76 -0.94 1.30
CA ALA A 264 -11.95 0.45 0.95
C ALA A 264 -13.03 0.55 -0.12
N ILE A 265 -14.02 1.41 0.09
CA ILE A 265 -14.93 1.88 -0.95
C ILE A 265 -14.45 3.29 -1.31
N ILE A 266 -13.96 3.42 -2.52
CA ILE A 266 -13.20 4.59 -2.96
C ILE A 266 -13.80 5.21 -4.21
N VAL A 267 -13.71 6.54 -4.25
CA VAL A 267 -14.18 7.39 -5.34
C VAL A 267 -12.98 7.89 -6.12
N SER A 268 -13.03 7.80 -7.44
CA SER A 268 -11.94 8.28 -8.29
C SER A 268 -11.76 9.80 -8.16
N VAL A 269 -10.49 10.21 -8.06
CA VAL A 269 -10.05 11.60 -8.08
C VAL A 269 -9.00 11.81 -9.17
N SER A 270 -9.02 13.00 -9.74
CA SER A 270 -8.16 13.38 -10.86
C SER A 270 -7.49 14.73 -10.58
N PRO A 271 -6.53 15.15 -11.40
CA PRO A 271 -5.95 16.47 -11.32
C PRO A 271 -6.96 17.64 -11.29
N LYS A 272 -8.17 17.45 -11.81
CA LYS A 272 -9.25 18.45 -11.72
C LYS A 272 -9.74 18.69 -10.29
N ASP A 273 -9.58 17.70 -9.41
CA ASP A 273 -10.07 17.76 -8.02
C ASP A 273 -9.09 18.44 -7.08
N PHE A 274 -7.79 18.44 -7.41
CA PHE A 274 -6.73 18.94 -6.51
C PHE A 274 -5.84 20.03 -7.12
N GLY A 275 -6.12 20.46 -8.37
CA GLY A 275 -5.30 21.46 -9.09
C GLY A 275 -3.96 20.88 -9.53
N ALA A 276 -3.72 20.74 -10.83
CA ALA A 276 -2.59 19.97 -11.33
C ALA A 276 -1.42 20.88 -11.77
N ASP A 277 -1.16 21.94 -11.02
CA ASP A 277 -0.12 22.90 -11.38
C ASP A 277 1.30 22.34 -11.21
N ASP A 278 1.44 21.29 -10.37
CA ASP A 278 2.70 20.57 -10.19
C ASP A 278 2.52 19.09 -9.85
N ALA A 279 3.61 18.32 -9.93
CA ALA A 279 3.60 16.87 -9.71
C ALA A 279 3.20 16.44 -8.30
N LEU A 280 3.33 17.31 -7.30
CA LEU A 280 3.06 17.03 -5.88
C LEU A 280 1.65 17.43 -5.44
N ALA A 281 0.84 17.99 -6.34
CA ALA A 281 -0.52 18.44 -6.01
C ALA A 281 -1.39 17.32 -5.41
N GLY A 282 -1.29 16.10 -5.97
CA GLY A 282 -1.99 14.93 -5.43
C GLY A 282 -1.50 14.49 -4.04
N VAL A 283 -0.21 14.66 -3.74
CA VAL A 283 0.37 14.41 -2.41
C VAL A 283 -0.24 15.35 -1.40
N ARG A 284 -0.25 16.65 -1.68
CA ARG A 284 -0.84 17.67 -0.80
C ARG A 284 -2.34 17.45 -0.59
N PHE A 285 -3.05 16.99 -1.61
CA PHE A 285 -4.47 16.64 -1.48
C PHE A 285 -4.67 15.49 -0.48
N GLN A 286 -3.88 14.42 -0.56
CA GLN A 286 -3.92 13.33 0.41
C GLN A 286 -3.60 13.84 1.83
N GLU A 287 -2.57 14.65 2.00
CA GLU A 287 -2.17 15.22 3.30
C GLU A 287 -3.27 16.06 3.94
N LYS A 288 -3.95 16.88 3.13
CA LYS A 288 -5.10 17.66 3.61
C LYS A 288 -6.20 16.75 4.17
N LEU A 289 -6.57 15.70 3.44
CA LEU A 289 -7.61 14.77 3.87
C LEU A 289 -7.19 14.02 5.15
N GLU A 290 -5.95 13.54 5.23
CA GLU A 290 -5.42 12.83 6.38
C GLU A 290 -5.31 13.72 7.63
N THR A 291 -4.97 15.00 7.45
CA THR A 291 -4.93 16.01 8.53
C THR A 291 -6.33 16.30 9.05
N GLU A 292 -7.32 16.48 8.17
CA GLU A 292 -8.71 16.70 8.58
C GLU A 292 -9.28 15.44 9.26
N ASN A 293 -8.94 14.25 8.77
CA ASN A 293 -9.31 12.99 9.40
C ASN A 293 -8.74 12.87 10.83
N TYR A 294 -7.46 13.25 11.02
CA TYR A 294 -6.80 13.29 12.32
C TYR A 294 -7.52 14.25 13.30
N LYS A 295 -7.85 15.44 12.85
CA LYS A 295 -8.57 16.44 13.67
C LYS A 295 -9.94 15.92 14.11
N ARG A 296 -10.70 15.30 13.21
CA ARG A 296 -12.02 14.75 13.50
C ARG A 296 -11.99 13.63 14.51
N GLY A 297 -11.01 12.76 14.40
CA GLY A 297 -10.78 11.67 15.35
C GLY A 297 -10.05 12.07 16.61
N ASN A 298 -9.61 13.33 16.74
CA ASN A 298 -8.71 13.77 17.82
C ASN A 298 -7.51 12.84 17.98
N GLY A 299 -6.90 12.45 16.86
CA GLY A 299 -5.77 11.51 16.80
C GLY A 299 -6.14 10.04 16.73
N LEU A 300 -7.41 9.69 16.95
CA LEU A 300 -7.93 8.32 16.82
C LEU A 300 -8.51 8.09 15.41
N ILE A 301 -8.89 6.86 15.10
CA ILE A 301 -9.60 6.54 13.86
C ILE A 301 -11.07 6.95 14.01
N PRO A 302 -11.56 7.94 13.24
CA PRO A 302 -12.96 8.29 13.30
C PRO A 302 -13.80 7.23 12.59
N GLN A 303 -14.91 6.83 13.22
CA GLN A 303 -15.89 5.88 12.70
C GLN A 303 -17.29 6.45 12.70
N GLN A 304 -18.07 6.06 11.70
CA GLN A 304 -19.49 6.41 11.58
C GLN A 304 -20.24 5.25 10.93
N LEU A 305 -21.48 5.00 11.33
CA LEU A 305 -22.31 4.03 10.63
C LEU A 305 -22.83 4.62 9.32
N PHE A 306 -22.96 3.80 8.28
CA PHE A 306 -23.40 4.24 6.95
C PHE A 306 -24.75 4.95 6.95
N GLY A 307 -25.73 4.46 7.71
CA GLY A 307 -27.02 5.11 7.86
C GLY A 307 -26.91 6.51 8.47
N ASP A 308 -26.10 6.67 9.52
CA ASP A 308 -25.85 7.97 10.15
C ASP A 308 -25.05 8.91 9.22
N PHE A 309 -24.12 8.37 8.42
CA PHE A 309 -23.43 9.13 7.39
C PHE A 309 -24.40 9.63 6.30
N CYS A 310 -25.37 8.82 5.88
CA CYS A 310 -26.38 9.24 4.93
C CYS A 310 -27.27 10.37 5.48
N ASP A 311 -27.65 10.25 6.76
CA ASP A 311 -28.55 11.20 7.46
C ASP A 311 -27.80 12.41 8.07
N ASP A 312 -26.48 12.52 7.86
CA ASP A 312 -25.61 13.54 8.45
C ASP A 312 -25.67 13.59 9.99
N ARG A 313 -25.77 12.45 10.65
CA ARG A 313 -25.87 12.30 12.11
C ARG A 313 -24.61 11.71 12.72
N LEU A 314 -24.31 12.05 13.96
CA LEU A 314 -23.24 11.41 14.74
C LEU A 314 -23.70 10.01 15.18
N THR A 315 -22.88 9.02 14.94
CA THR A 315 -23.05 7.67 15.52
C THR A 315 -22.70 7.68 17.00
N THR A 316 -23.50 7.01 17.81
CA THR A 316 -23.31 6.90 19.27
C THR A 316 -23.06 5.48 19.76
N ALA A 317 -23.42 4.48 18.97
CA ALA A 317 -23.20 3.05 19.26
C ALA A 317 -23.14 2.25 17.96
N TYR A 318 -22.50 1.09 18.01
CA TYR A 318 -22.57 0.12 16.92
C TYR A 318 -23.98 -0.50 16.83
N GLY A 319 -24.31 -1.03 15.64
CA GLY A 319 -25.53 -1.78 15.39
C GLY A 319 -25.40 -3.26 15.81
N ASP A 320 -25.79 -4.16 14.89
CA ASP A 320 -25.80 -5.61 15.14
C ASP A 320 -24.40 -6.22 15.28
N PHE A 321 -23.36 -5.52 14.89
CA PHE A 321 -21.96 -5.98 14.98
C PHE A 321 -21.02 -4.83 15.32
N GLY A 322 -19.86 -5.20 15.91
CA GLY A 322 -18.81 -4.25 16.26
C GLY A 322 -17.65 -4.24 15.24
N SER A 323 -16.80 -3.24 15.34
CA SER A 323 -15.62 -3.09 14.50
C SER A 323 -14.53 -4.12 14.82
N CYS A 324 -13.84 -4.57 13.79
CA CYS A 324 -12.60 -5.35 13.86
C CYS A 324 -11.41 -4.46 13.47
N THR A 325 -11.21 -3.36 14.18
CA THR A 325 -10.14 -2.39 13.90
C THR A 325 -8.95 -2.58 14.84
N LYS A 326 -7.73 -2.54 14.29
CA LYS A 326 -6.48 -2.44 15.04
C LYS A 326 -6.04 -0.98 15.09
N GLY A 327 -5.99 -0.44 16.30
CA GLY A 327 -5.84 0.99 16.61
C GLY A 327 -7.08 1.52 17.31
N ASN A 328 -6.88 2.61 18.05
CA ASN A 328 -7.96 3.23 18.82
C ASN A 328 -8.96 3.96 17.89
N THR A 329 -10.24 3.81 18.16
CA THR A 329 -11.34 4.39 17.37
C THR A 329 -12.16 5.36 18.19
N VAL A 330 -12.89 6.24 17.52
CA VAL A 330 -13.86 7.16 18.12
C VAL A 330 -15.02 7.39 17.15
N PHE A 331 -16.24 7.50 17.65
CA PHE A 331 -17.35 7.93 16.82
C PHE A 331 -17.22 9.41 16.50
N ALA A 332 -17.16 9.73 15.21
CA ALA A 332 -17.10 11.09 14.71
C ALA A 332 -17.72 11.15 13.31
N LYS A 333 -18.25 12.34 12.95
CA LYS A 333 -18.83 12.54 11.62
C LYS A 333 -17.75 12.51 10.54
N LEU A 334 -17.94 11.68 9.53
CA LEU A 334 -17.08 11.58 8.35
C LEU A 334 -17.55 12.51 7.20
N ASN A 335 -18.78 13.03 7.30
CA ASN A 335 -19.35 13.99 6.33
C ASN A 335 -18.45 15.23 6.20
N GLY A 336 -18.22 15.72 4.96
CA GLY A 336 -17.37 16.87 4.66
C GLY A 336 -15.86 16.59 4.67
N LEU A 337 -15.43 15.33 4.83
CA LEU A 337 -14.04 14.93 4.54
C LEU A 337 -13.79 14.90 3.03
N MET A 338 -14.73 14.41 2.25
CA MET A 338 -14.75 14.53 0.80
C MET A 338 -15.62 15.73 0.39
N ASN A 339 -15.47 16.21 -0.82
CA ASN A 339 -16.40 17.20 -1.35
C ASN A 339 -17.79 16.59 -1.61
N ALA A 340 -18.82 17.43 -1.74
CA ALA A 340 -20.20 16.98 -1.86
C ALA A 340 -20.45 16.02 -3.04
N ASP A 341 -19.77 16.23 -4.18
CA ASP A 341 -19.88 15.38 -5.36
C ASP A 341 -19.29 13.99 -5.13
N MET A 342 -18.15 13.91 -4.42
CA MET A 342 -17.53 12.64 -4.03
C MET A 342 -18.36 11.90 -2.98
N GLU A 343 -18.90 12.60 -1.98
CA GLU A 343 -19.77 11.98 -0.97
C GLU A 343 -21.06 11.44 -1.57
N GLN A 344 -21.67 12.19 -2.48
CA GLN A 344 -22.86 11.73 -3.19
C GLN A 344 -22.54 10.49 -4.04
N SER A 345 -21.42 10.49 -4.75
CA SER A 345 -20.98 9.31 -5.52
C SER A 345 -20.72 8.10 -4.64
N PHE A 346 -20.11 8.30 -3.45
CA PHE A 346 -19.89 7.26 -2.47
C PHE A 346 -21.22 6.65 -1.98
N LYS A 347 -22.21 7.49 -1.59
CA LYS A 347 -23.53 7.03 -1.14
C LYS A 347 -24.24 6.20 -2.22
N LEU A 348 -24.31 6.73 -3.45
CA LEU A 348 -24.85 6.01 -4.60
C LEU A 348 -24.13 4.71 -4.91
N GLY A 349 -22.79 4.70 -4.73
CA GLY A 349 -21.98 3.48 -4.88
C GLY A 349 -22.37 2.42 -3.87
N MET A 350 -22.48 2.78 -2.59
CA MET A 350 -22.89 1.84 -1.53
C MET A 350 -24.29 1.26 -1.80
N GLU A 351 -25.26 2.11 -2.16
CA GLU A 351 -26.61 1.68 -2.53
C GLU A 351 -26.61 0.72 -3.73
N HIS A 352 -25.86 1.06 -4.78
CA HIS A 352 -25.71 0.19 -5.95
C HIS A 352 -25.10 -1.17 -5.57
N PHE A 353 -24.11 -1.18 -4.70
CA PHE A 353 -23.47 -2.43 -4.23
C PHE A 353 -24.40 -3.27 -3.35
N GLY A 354 -25.39 -2.67 -2.68
CA GLY A 354 -26.48 -3.36 -2.01
C GLY A 354 -27.33 -4.24 -2.94
N HIS A 355 -27.46 -3.85 -4.21
CA HIS A 355 -28.12 -4.70 -5.23
C HIS A 355 -27.25 -5.87 -5.71
N LEU A 356 -25.93 -5.77 -5.58
CA LEU A 356 -24.98 -6.81 -6.00
C LEU A 356 -24.68 -7.81 -4.89
N ILE A 357 -24.60 -7.31 -3.65
CA ILE A 357 -24.29 -8.09 -2.45
C ILE A 357 -25.35 -7.73 -1.40
N HIS A 358 -26.21 -8.68 -1.10
CA HIS A 358 -27.32 -8.43 -0.18
C HIS A 358 -26.85 -7.90 1.18
N GLY A 359 -27.37 -6.75 1.57
CA GLY A 359 -27.01 -6.06 2.82
C GLY A 359 -25.71 -5.27 2.78
N PHE A 360 -25.12 -5.03 1.61
CA PHE A 360 -23.90 -4.21 1.52
C PHE A 360 -24.14 -2.76 1.94
N ASP A 361 -25.30 -2.21 1.66
CA ASP A 361 -25.80 -0.88 2.01
C ASP A 361 -26.52 -0.82 3.36
N ARG A 362 -26.34 -1.86 4.21
CA ARG A 362 -26.97 -1.89 5.54
C ARG A 362 -26.59 -0.64 6.34
N LYS A 363 -27.57 -0.11 7.10
CA LYS A 363 -27.41 1.15 7.83
C LYS A 363 -26.32 1.11 8.90
N ASP A 364 -26.03 -0.06 9.45
CA ASP A 364 -24.99 -0.27 10.45
C ASP A 364 -23.66 -0.78 9.88
N ALA A 365 -23.46 -0.74 8.54
CA ALA A 365 -22.12 -0.90 7.97
C ALA A 365 -21.18 0.16 8.56
N ILE A 366 -20.00 -0.27 9.03
CA ILE A 366 -19.08 0.61 9.76
C ILE A 366 -18.12 1.25 8.76
N LEU A 367 -18.16 2.58 8.67
CA LEU A 367 -17.23 3.39 7.92
C LEU A 367 -16.08 3.82 8.84
N SER A 368 -14.84 3.57 8.44
CA SER A 368 -13.63 4.08 9.10
C SER A 368 -12.93 5.07 8.19
N GLY A 369 -12.66 6.27 8.69
CA GLY A 369 -12.03 7.34 7.92
C GLY A 369 -10.52 7.24 7.91
N MET A 370 -9.84 7.82 6.97
CA MET A 370 -10.02 7.75 5.51
C MET A 370 -8.96 6.84 4.92
N GLU A 371 -9.27 6.16 3.82
CA GLU A 371 -8.25 5.53 2.99
C GLU A 371 -7.90 6.44 1.82
N THR A 372 -6.70 7.03 1.86
CA THR A 372 -6.22 8.00 0.87
C THR A 372 -5.09 7.44 0.03
N ARG A 373 -4.44 6.37 0.50
CA ARG A 373 -3.20 5.83 -0.07
C ARG A 373 -3.45 4.56 -0.89
N THR A 374 -4.41 4.64 -1.81
CA THR A 374 -4.79 3.52 -2.68
C THR A 374 -3.78 3.25 -3.80
N SER A 375 -3.10 4.29 -4.26
CA SER A 375 -2.00 4.23 -5.23
C SER A 375 -1.17 5.51 -5.15
N SER A 376 0.03 5.50 -5.76
CA SER A 376 0.85 6.69 -5.82
C SER A 376 0.12 7.82 -6.54
N PRO A 377 0.07 9.05 -5.94
CA PRO A 377 -0.57 10.21 -6.55
C PRO A 377 0.29 10.89 -7.63
N LEU A 378 1.49 10.37 -7.85
CA LEU A 378 2.43 10.88 -8.83
C LEU A 378 3.13 9.75 -9.59
N ARG A 379 3.83 10.13 -10.67
CA ARG A 379 4.75 9.27 -11.38
C ARG A 379 6.10 9.98 -11.53
N ILE A 380 7.18 9.27 -11.22
CA ILE A 380 8.54 9.67 -11.55
C ILE A 380 8.82 9.10 -12.94
N LYS A 381 8.99 9.95 -13.94
CA LYS A 381 9.17 9.50 -15.33
C LYS A 381 10.47 8.73 -15.50
N ARG A 382 10.45 7.77 -16.40
CA ARG A 382 11.60 6.97 -16.80
C ARG A 382 11.46 6.60 -18.29
N ASP A 383 12.57 6.38 -18.93
CA ASP A 383 12.65 5.98 -20.33
C ASP A 383 12.44 4.47 -20.54
N GLU A 384 12.68 3.98 -21.74
CA GLU A 384 12.56 2.57 -22.11
C GLU A 384 13.64 1.68 -21.44
N SER A 385 14.75 2.28 -20.99
CA SER A 385 15.80 1.63 -20.23
C SER A 385 15.53 1.64 -18.72
N PHE A 386 14.37 2.13 -18.29
CA PHE A 386 13.94 2.32 -16.91
C PHE A 386 14.75 3.39 -16.13
N GLU A 387 15.57 4.19 -16.79
CA GLU A 387 16.24 5.33 -16.16
C GLU A 387 15.33 6.57 -16.12
N SER A 388 15.48 7.37 -15.08
CA SER A 388 14.90 8.71 -15.01
C SER A 388 15.67 9.68 -15.92
N ASN A 389 15.27 10.97 -15.93
CA ASN A 389 16.08 12.03 -16.54
C ASN A 389 17.45 12.22 -15.86
N ILE A 390 17.70 11.58 -14.72
CA ILE A 390 19.00 11.54 -14.05
C ILE A 390 19.62 10.16 -14.30
N SER A 391 20.74 10.14 -15.05
CA SER A 391 21.44 8.90 -15.39
C SER A 391 21.92 8.17 -14.15
N GLY A 392 21.72 6.84 -14.11
CA GLY A 392 22.01 5.98 -12.99
C GLY A 392 20.88 5.88 -11.97
N VAL A 393 19.77 6.62 -12.11
CA VAL A 393 18.65 6.55 -11.19
C VAL A 393 17.44 5.86 -11.84
N TYR A 394 16.97 4.77 -11.22
CA TYR A 394 15.91 3.88 -11.71
C TYR A 394 14.66 3.97 -10.82
N PRO A 395 13.63 4.75 -11.19
CA PRO A 395 12.35 4.75 -10.49
C PRO A 395 11.66 3.39 -10.62
N CYS A 396 11.22 2.80 -9.49
CA CYS A 396 10.72 1.44 -9.44
C CYS A 396 9.48 1.29 -8.55
N GLY A 397 8.54 0.48 -8.99
CA GLY A 397 7.42 0.00 -8.21
C GLY A 397 6.31 1.04 -7.98
N GLU A 398 5.63 0.89 -6.84
CA GLU A 398 4.41 1.65 -6.54
C GLU A 398 4.70 3.14 -6.30
N GLY A 399 5.73 3.48 -5.53
CA GLY A 399 6.09 4.86 -5.24
C GLY A 399 6.45 5.65 -6.48
N ALA A 400 7.09 5.00 -7.44
CA ALA A 400 7.40 5.60 -8.73
C ALA A 400 6.18 5.69 -9.70
N GLY A 401 5.01 5.16 -9.30
CA GLY A 401 3.76 5.26 -10.07
C GLY A 401 3.55 4.18 -11.11
N TYR A 402 4.30 3.07 -11.08
CA TYR A 402 4.25 1.98 -12.08
C TYR A 402 3.58 0.70 -11.60
N ALA A 403 3.24 0.61 -10.33
CA ALA A 403 2.60 -0.56 -9.73
C ALA A 403 1.54 -0.14 -8.70
N GLY A 404 0.68 -1.06 -8.29
CA GLY A 404 -0.36 -0.82 -7.29
C GLY A 404 -0.60 -2.01 -6.37
N GLY A 405 0.36 -2.96 -6.26
CA GLY A 405 0.25 -4.12 -5.38
C GLY A 405 1.54 -4.95 -5.39
N ILE A 406 1.59 -5.98 -4.55
CA ILE A 406 2.78 -6.80 -4.29
C ILE A 406 3.37 -7.37 -5.59
N THR A 407 2.57 -8.12 -6.34
CA THR A 407 3.04 -8.81 -7.56
C THR A 407 3.41 -7.83 -8.67
N SER A 408 2.60 -6.77 -8.89
CA SER A 408 2.92 -5.77 -9.92
C SER A 408 4.19 -4.99 -9.58
N ALA A 409 4.43 -4.67 -8.30
CA ALA A 409 5.66 -4.02 -7.86
C ALA A 409 6.88 -4.95 -8.00
N ALA A 410 6.70 -6.25 -7.73
CA ALA A 410 7.74 -7.25 -7.93
C ALA A 410 8.10 -7.42 -9.42
N ILE A 411 7.10 -7.53 -10.30
CA ILE A 411 7.31 -7.59 -11.77
C ILE A 411 8.06 -6.36 -12.26
N ASP A 412 7.69 -5.18 -11.79
CA ASP A 412 8.39 -3.94 -12.15
C ASP A 412 9.83 -3.95 -11.63
N GLY A 413 10.06 -4.44 -10.41
CA GLY A 413 11.38 -4.65 -9.84
C GLY A 413 12.25 -5.60 -10.67
N ILE A 414 11.69 -6.70 -11.17
CA ILE A 414 12.38 -7.64 -12.07
C ILE A 414 12.81 -6.95 -13.36
N LYS A 415 11.91 -6.18 -13.99
CA LYS A 415 12.23 -5.43 -15.21
C LYS A 415 13.38 -4.43 -15.00
N VAL A 416 13.37 -3.72 -13.88
CA VAL A 416 14.47 -2.81 -13.52
C VAL A 416 15.78 -3.58 -13.31
N ALA A 417 15.75 -4.73 -12.63
CA ALA A 417 16.93 -5.57 -12.45
C ALA A 417 17.50 -6.06 -13.79
N GLU A 418 16.63 -6.56 -14.69
CA GLU A 418 17.01 -6.99 -16.03
C GLU A 418 17.66 -5.84 -16.84
N ALA A 419 17.14 -4.62 -16.74
CA ALA A 419 17.71 -3.45 -17.41
C ALA A 419 19.10 -3.11 -16.86
N ILE A 420 19.28 -3.13 -15.54
CA ILE A 420 20.57 -2.90 -14.89
C ILE A 420 21.57 -3.99 -15.30
N ILE A 421 21.18 -5.27 -15.25
CA ILE A 421 22.03 -6.39 -15.67
C ILE A 421 22.48 -6.19 -17.13
N LYS A 422 21.55 -5.92 -18.02
CA LYS A 422 21.83 -5.70 -19.44
C LYS A 422 22.84 -4.57 -19.66
N LYS A 423 22.76 -3.50 -18.87
CA LYS A 423 23.64 -2.33 -19.02
C LYS A 423 25.04 -2.55 -18.44
N TYR A 424 25.12 -3.18 -17.26
CA TYR A 424 26.36 -3.25 -16.48
C TYR A 424 27.03 -4.63 -16.47
N ARG A 425 26.33 -5.68 -16.89
CA ARG A 425 26.84 -7.05 -17.06
C ARG A 425 26.24 -7.72 -18.31
N PRO A 426 26.54 -7.21 -19.52
CA PRO A 426 25.91 -7.67 -20.76
C PRO A 426 26.21 -9.16 -21.08
N ASP A 427 27.29 -9.74 -20.54
CA ASP A 427 27.66 -11.15 -20.73
C ASP A 427 26.93 -12.12 -19.80
N PHE A 428 26.13 -11.61 -18.86
CA PHE A 428 25.31 -12.43 -17.99
C PHE A 428 24.08 -12.94 -18.73
N LYS A 429 23.93 -14.27 -18.81
CA LYS A 429 22.82 -14.96 -19.50
C LYS A 429 21.85 -15.61 -18.53
#